data_49c90bc17d88b7cb0da92b31b11b2ccc
#
_entry.id   49c90bc17d88b7cb0da92b31b11b2ccc
#
_cell.length_a   1.000
_cell.length_b   1.000
_cell.length_c   1.000
_cell.angle_alpha   90.00
_cell.angle_beta   90.00
_cell.angle_gamma   90.00
#
_symmetry.space_group_name_H-M   'P 1'
#
loop_
_entity.id
_entity.type
_entity.pdbx_description
1 polymer ?
#
loop_
_entity_poly.entity_id
_entity_poly.type
_entity_poly.pdbx_seq_one_letter_code
_entity_poly.pdbx_strand_id
1 'polypeptide(L)'
;MRCIECDAADVSERRERTTRGYRRFRCRACGKQFNERSGGILNRAQYPSDVIALVIFWRLRYKLSLRDLPEMFLIRGIEFSYEAVRDWEAKLTPTLIDNLRRRRTGRIGKSWYVDETYIKVNGRWCYLYRAIDRSGALVDVRLSEKRDMAAAKAFFRSAKAVTGITPARVTTDSHDSYPRAIRTELDAGVKHRTNQYLNNRIEQDHRGIKGRYGPMRGFKSHESASRFCRCFDELRNHLQARSRRSRNLPTNARRHRFSDPWDRRAPRSGSGLITGSAVSLDPPQWRDR
;
A
#
# COMPACT_ATOMS: atom_id res chain seq x y z
N MET A 1 1.39 -12.92 24.09
CA MET A 1 1.73 -11.49 23.91
C MET A 1 2.89 -11.18 24.81
N ARG A 2 3.85 -10.33 24.45
CA ARG A 2 4.97 -9.94 25.30
C ARG A 2 4.78 -8.51 25.83
N CYS A 3 5.41 -8.19 26.95
CA CYS A 3 5.37 -6.86 27.52
C CYS A 3 6.11 -5.87 26.61
N ILE A 4 5.51 -4.70 26.39
CA ILE A 4 6.08 -3.64 25.53
C ILE A 4 7.25 -2.89 26.19
N GLU A 5 7.48 -3.09 27.49
CA GLU A 5 8.53 -2.42 28.28
C GLU A 5 9.73 -3.34 28.55
N CYS A 6 9.50 -4.55 29.05
CA CYS A 6 10.55 -5.47 29.48
C CYS A 6 10.61 -6.78 28.68
N ASP A 7 9.82 -6.92 27.62
CA ASP A 7 9.70 -8.11 26.76
C ASP A 7 9.37 -9.44 27.48
N ALA A 8 8.99 -9.40 28.74
CA ALA A 8 8.61 -10.59 29.50
C ALA A 8 7.34 -11.23 28.87
N ALA A 9 7.30 -12.57 28.84
CA ALA A 9 6.17 -13.34 28.35
C ALA A 9 5.03 -13.44 29.36
N ASP A 10 5.31 -13.21 30.64
CA ASP A 10 4.32 -13.29 31.72
C ASP A 10 3.43 -12.07 31.79
N VAL A 11 2.38 -12.12 30.93
CA VAL A 11 1.41 -11.05 30.73
C VAL A 11 0.01 -11.59 30.97
N SER A 12 -0.74 -10.97 31.88
CA SER A 12 -2.14 -11.29 32.14
C SER A 12 -3.09 -10.35 31.39
N GLU A 13 -4.13 -10.89 30.79
CA GLU A 13 -5.24 -10.12 30.23
C GLU A 13 -6.19 -9.68 31.32
N ARG A 14 -6.61 -8.43 31.31
CA ARG A 14 -7.60 -7.90 32.22
C ARG A 14 -9.02 -8.09 31.65
N ARG A 15 -10.01 -8.31 32.54
CA ARG A 15 -11.42 -8.41 32.14
C ARG A 15 -11.94 -7.11 31.54
N GLU A 16 -11.50 -5.97 32.08
CA GLU A 16 -11.89 -4.65 31.61
C GLU A 16 -11.24 -4.32 30.27
N ARG A 17 -12.01 -3.74 29.40
CA ARG A 17 -11.54 -3.18 28.12
C ARG A 17 -11.35 -1.66 28.24
N THR A 18 -10.65 -1.07 27.28
CA THR A 18 -10.63 0.39 27.13
C THR A 18 -12.03 0.87 26.71
N THR A 19 -12.28 2.18 26.83
CA THR A 19 -13.52 2.84 26.36
C THR A 19 -13.82 2.58 24.88
N ARG A 20 -12.81 2.17 24.09
CA ARG A 20 -12.91 1.82 22.66
C ARG A 20 -12.90 0.31 22.39
N GLY A 21 -13.15 -0.51 23.42
CA GLY A 21 -13.25 -1.96 23.30
C GLY A 21 -11.93 -2.73 23.19
N TYR A 22 -10.75 -2.08 23.25
CA TYR A 22 -9.45 -2.75 23.18
C TYR A 22 -9.15 -3.54 24.45
N ARG A 23 -8.53 -4.72 24.29
CA ARG A 23 -8.08 -5.56 25.41
C ARG A 23 -6.97 -4.87 26.18
N ARG A 24 -7.01 -5.01 27.50
CA ARG A 24 -5.99 -4.46 28.43
C ARG A 24 -5.16 -5.59 28.99
N PHE A 25 -3.89 -5.31 29.18
CA PHE A 25 -2.90 -6.27 29.68
C PHE A 25 -2.09 -5.66 30.82
N ARG A 26 -1.63 -6.53 31.72
CA ARG A 26 -0.66 -6.18 32.77
C ARG A 26 0.50 -7.17 32.72
N CYS A 27 1.73 -6.66 32.66
CA CYS A 27 2.93 -7.44 32.84
C CYS A 27 3.09 -7.80 34.32
N ARG A 28 3.32 -9.07 34.64
CA ARG A 28 3.58 -9.50 36.02
C ARG A 28 5.03 -9.23 36.46
N ALA A 29 5.98 -9.18 35.51
CA ALA A 29 7.38 -8.92 35.79
C ALA A 29 7.65 -7.46 36.14
N CYS A 30 7.17 -6.48 35.34
CA CYS A 30 7.47 -5.05 35.56
C CYS A 30 6.24 -4.20 35.97
N GLY A 31 5.05 -4.81 36.11
CA GLY A 31 3.82 -4.10 36.51
C GLY A 31 3.21 -3.23 35.43
N LYS A 32 3.85 -3.03 34.27
CA LYS A 32 3.37 -2.17 33.18
C LYS A 32 1.98 -2.57 32.70
N GLN A 33 1.08 -1.59 32.60
CA GLN A 33 -0.23 -1.78 31.97
C GLN A 33 -0.18 -1.24 30.54
N PHE A 34 -0.77 -1.98 29.63
CA PHE A 34 -0.83 -1.62 28.20
C PHE A 34 -2.06 -2.25 27.55
N ASN A 35 -2.36 -1.90 26.31
CA ASN A 35 -3.44 -2.46 25.54
C ASN A 35 -2.92 -2.99 24.19
N GLU A 36 -3.77 -3.62 23.42
CA GLU A 36 -3.39 -4.22 22.13
C GLU A 36 -2.90 -3.20 21.06
N ARG A 37 -3.09 -1.90 21.27
CA ARG A 37 -2.55 -0.84 20.42
C ARG A 37 -1.22 -0.28 20.92
N SER A 38 -0.88 -0.54 22.17
CA SER A 38 0.34 -0.01 22.78
C SER A 38 1.57 -0.54 22.04
N GLY A 39 2.52 0.35 21.75
CA GLY A 39 3.68 0.03 20.93
C GLY A 39 3.42 -0.06 19.42
N GLY A 40 2.17 -0.05 18.96
CA GLY A 40 1.81 -0.09 17.56
C GLY A 40 1.77 1.29 16.89
N ILE A 41 1.69 1.31 15.56
CA ILE A 41 1.66 2.52 14.73
C ILE A 41 0.49 3.46 15.09
N LEU A 42 -0.64 2.90 15.50
CA LEU A 42 -1.83 3.63 15.91
C LEU A 42 -1.92 3.85 17.44
N ASN A 43 -0.81 3.64 18.15
CA ASN A 43 -0.76 3.98 19.57
C ASN A 43 -1.11 5.46 19.78
N ARG A 44 -1.94 5.74 20.80
CA ARG A 44 -2.46 7.08 21.13
C ARG A 44 -3.33 7.75 20.05
N ALA A 45 -3.68 7.08 18.96
CA ALA A 45 -4.63 7.64 17.99
C ALA A 45 -6.02 7.79 18.64
N GLN A 46 -6.68 8.91 18.40
CA GLN A 46 -7.98 9.24 18.98
C GLN A 46 -9.12 8.33 18.48
N TYR A 47 -9.02 7.80 17.27
CA TYR A 47 -10.06 7.03 16.61
C TYR A 47 -9.78 5.52 16.65
N PRO A 48 -10.81 4.67 16.56
CA PRO A 48 -10.66 3.23 16.44
C PRO A 48 -9.79 2.85 15.23
N SER A 49 -9.04 1.75 15.36
CA SER A 49 -8.09 1.33 14.30
C SER A 49 -8.77 0.93 13.00
N ASP A 50 -9.97 0.36 13.10
CA ASP A 50 -10.81 -0.04 11.97
C ASP A 50 -11.32 1.17 11.20
N VAL A 51 -11.77 2.22 11.90
CA VAL A 51 -12.16 3.51 11.28
C VAL A 51 -10.99 4.10 10.51
N ILE A 52 -9.82 4.22 11.15
CA ILE A 52 -8.62 4.76 10.50
C ILE A 52 -8.23 3.92 9.27
N ALA A 53 -8.26 2.59 9.41
CA ALA A 53 -7.95 1.68 8.31
C ALA A 53 -8.94 1.85 7.15
N LEU A 54 -10.23 1.98 7.44
CA LEU A 54 -11.28 2.19 6.43
C LEU A 54 -11.10 3.52 5.70
N VAL A 55 -10.82 4.61 6.41
CA VAL A 55 -10.55 5.94 5.84
C VAL A 55 -9.37 5.85 4.86
N ILE A 56 -8.26 5.23 5.27
CA ILE A 56 -7.06 5.10 4.41
C ILE A 56 -7.34 4.17 3.22
N PHE A 57 -8.08 3.09 3.43
CA PHE A 57 -8.50 2.22 2.33
C PHE A 57 -9.33 3.00 1.30
N TRP A 58 -10.33 3.79 1.73
CA TRP A 58 -11.14 4.61 0.83
C TRP A 58 -10.30 5.67 0.12
N ARG A 59 -9.40 6.32 0.83
CA ARG A 59 -8.43 7.26 0.25
C ARG A 59 -7.62 6.64 -0.88
N LEU A 60 -7.14 5.43 -0.72
CA LEU A 60 -6.34 4.71 -1.71
C LEU A 60 -7.21 4.10 -2.83
N ARG A 61 -8.40 3.64 -2.51
CA ARG A 61 -9.24 2.90 -3.46
C ARG A 61 -10.12 3.77 -4.33
N TYR A 62 -10.71 4.80 -3.76
CA TYR A 62 -11.69 5.66 -4.44
C TYR A 62 -11.09 7.01 -4.82
N LYS A 63 -11.73 7.74 -5.74
CA LYS A 63 -11.27 9.05 -6.23
C LYS A 63 -11.66 10.17 -5.25
N LEU A 64 -11.32 10.00 -3.98
CA LEU A 64 -11.64 10.92 -2.91
C LEU A 64 -10.46 11.83 -2.59
N SER A 65 -10.73 13.12 -2.37
CA SER A 65 -9.78 14.06 -1.81
C SER A 65 -9.59 13.79 -0.31
N LEU A 66 -8.63 14.48 0.32
CA LEU A 66 -8.49 14.43 1.78
C LEU A 66 -9.69 15.08 2.49
N ARG A 67 -10.40 16.00 1.83
CA ARG A 67 -11.53 16.73 2.41
C ARG A 67 -12.85 15.96 2.30
N ASP A 68 -13.03 15.20 1.23
CA ASP A 68 -14.25 14.39 1.04
C ASP A 68 -14.41 13.33 2.16
N LEU A 69 -13.29 12.82 2.68
CA LEU A 69 -13.32 11.76 3.69
C LEU A 69 -13.95 12.19 5.02
N PRO A 70 -13.56 13.32 5.65
CA PRO A 70 -14.25 13.84 6.83
C PRO A 70 -15.75 14.03 6.60
N GLU A 71 -16.14 14.61 5.47
CA GLU A 71 -17.56 14.85 5.14
C GLU A 71 -18.34 13.53 5.09
N MET A 72 -17.79 12.49 4.46
CA MET A 72 -18.44 11.16 4.37
C MET A 72 -18.60 10.48 5.74
N PHE A 73 -17.69 10.72 6.68
CA PHE A 73 -17.77 10.14 8.02
C PHE A 73 -18.61 11.00 8.98
N LEU A 74 -18.70 12.31 8.75
CA LEU A 74 -19.54 13.23 9.52
C LEU A 74 -21.03 12.79 9.50
N ILE A 75 -21.52 12.33 8.35
CA ILE A 75 -22.88 11.77 8.20
C ILE A 75 -23.15 10.61 9.17
N ARG A 76 -22.09 9.95 9.65
CA ARG A 76 -22.16 8.84 10.62
C ARG A 76 -21.78 9.25 12.04
N GLY A 77 -21.73 10.55 12.32
CA GLY A 77 -21.35 11.08 13.63
C GLY A 77 -19.88 10.87 13.99
N ILE A 78 -19.01 10.61 13.01
CA ILE A 78 -17.57 10.47 13.23
C ILE A 78 -16.87 11.69 12.66
N GLU A 79 -16.43 12.57 13.54
CA GLU A 79 -15.83 13.85 13.19
C GLU A 79 -14.30 13.79 13.30
N PHE A 80 -13.59 14.12 12.21
CA PHE A 80 -12.13 14.28 12.17
C PHE A 80 -11.73 15.25 11.04
N SER A 81 -10.52 15.80 11.15
CA SER A 81 -10.02 16.76 10.16
C SER A 81 -9.30 16.06 8.99
N TYR A 82 -9.16 16.77 7.87
CA TYR A 82 -8.40 16.28 6.73
C TYR A 82 -6.88 16.17 7.03
N GLU A 83 -6.37 16.93 8.00
CA GLU A 83 -5.02 16.78 8.54
C GLU A 83 -4.85 15.42 9.21
N ALA A 84 -5.82 15.00 10.01
CA ALA A 84 -5.79 13.67 10.64
C ALA A 84 -5.72 12.56 9.58
N VAL A 85 -6.47 12.67 8.48
CA VAL A 85 -6.38 11.73 7.36
C VAL A 85 -4.99 11.69 6.74
N ARG A 86 -4.36 12.86 6.57
CA ARG A 86 -2.97 12.97 6.06
C ARG A 86 -1.97 12.28 6.98
N ASP A 87 -2.11 12.48 8.28
CA ASP A 87 -1.24 11.87 9.29
C ASP A 87 -1.43 10.35 9.36
N TRP A 88 -2.66 9.87 9.28
CA TRP A 88 -2.94 8.45 9.23
C TRP A 88 -2.40 7.80 7.95
N GLU A 89 -2.55 8.47 6.80
CA GLU A 89 -1.95 8.03 5.54
C GLU A 89 -0.43 7.92 5.69
N ALA A 90 0.22 8.93 6.26
CA ALA A 90 1.66 8.92 6.46
C ALA A 90 2.12 7.78 7.37
N LYS A 91 1.39 7.48 8.44
CA LYS A 91 1.72 6.43 9.41
C LYS A 91 1.44 5.02 8.91
N LEU A 92 0.31 4.81 8.22
CA LEU A 92 -0.13 3.45 7.87
C LEU A 92 0.40 2.95 6.53
N THR A 93 0.60 3.84 5.55
CA THR A 93 0.96 3.41 4.19
C THR A 93 2.32 2.71 4.10
N PRO A 94 3.38 3.04 4.84
CA PRO A 94 4.63 2.30 4.80
C PRO A 94 4.44 0.82 5.17
N THR A 95 3.79 0.55 6.29
CA THR A 95 3.52 -0.83 6.74
C THR A 95 2.61 -1.59 5.77
N LEU A 96 1.61 -0.92 5.20
CA LEU A 96 0.74 -1.52 4.20
C LEU A 96 1.52 -1.89 2.93
N ILE A 97 2.40 -1.01 2.44
CA ILE A 97 3.29 -1.28 1.32
C ILE A 97 4.12 -2.53 1.59
N ASP A 98 4.80 -2.60 2.74
CA ASP A 98 5.67 -3.72 3.09
C ASP A 98 4.90 -5.04 3.19
N ASN A 99 3.72 -5.02 3.79
CA ASN A 99 2.85 -6.20 3.87
C ASN A 99 2.41 -6.69 2.49
N LEU A 100 1.99 -5.78 1.60
CA LEU A 100 1.56 -6.14 0.26
C LEU A 100 2.73 -6.64 -0.61
N ARG A 101 3.91 -6.04 -0.48
CA ARG A 101 5.13 -6.47 -1.17
C ARG A 101 5.55 -7.87 -0.77
N ARG A 102 5.60 -8.17 0.52
CA ARG A 102 5.91 -9.52 1.02
C ARG A 102 4.99 -10.60 0.46
N ARG A 103 3.70 -10.30 0.29
CA ARG A 103 2.71 -11.24 -0.28
C ARG A 103 2.93 -11.56 -1.76
N ARG A 104 3.65 -10.72 -2.50
CA ARG A 104 3.88 -10.88 -3.95
C ARG A 104 5.31 -11.23 -4.34
N THR A 105 6.26 -11.20 -3.42
CA THR A 105 7.66 -11.59 -3.68
C THR A 105 7.72 -13.00 -4.27
N GLY A 106 8.53 -13.18 -5.32
CA GLY A 106 8.67 -14.45 -6.04
C GLY A 106 7.51 -14.82 -6.99
N ARG A 107 6.44 -14.02 -7.06
CA ARG A 107 5.24 -14.31 -7.88
C ARG A 107 5.15 -13.48 -9.16
N ILE A 108 6.19 -12.74 -9.50
CA ILE A 108 6.25 -11.87 -10.68
C ILE A 108 6.84 -12.63 -11.86
N GLY A 109 6.28 -12.43 -13.05
CA GLY A 109 6.80 -13.02 -14.28
C GLY A 109 8.14 -12.43 -14.71
N LYS A 110 8.94 -13.20 -15.47
CA LYS A 110 10.28 -12.82 -15.94
C LYS A 110 10.30 -11.92 -17.19
N SER A 111 9.17 -11.42 -17.66
CA SER A 111 9.09 -10.46 -18.79
C SER A 111 8.44 -9.17 -18.30
N TRP A 112 9.23 -8.11 -18.21
CA TRP A 112 8.83 -6.82 -17.67
C TRP A 112 8.60 -5.80 -18.77
N TYR A 113 7.58 -4.96 -18.59
CA TYR A 113 7.26 -3.78 -19.39
C TYR A 113 7.47 -2.57 -18.51
N VAL A 114 8.36 -1.69 -18.90
CA VAL A 114 8.80 -0.53 -18.12
C VAL A 114 8.53 0.73 -18.90
N ASP A 115 7.96 1.71 -18.23
CA ASP A 115 7.70 3.03 -18.77
C ASP A 115 7.58 4.04 -17.65
N GLU A 116 7.72 5.32 -17.94
CA GLU A 116 7.45 6.39 -16.99
C GLU A 116 6.29 7.27 -17.42
N THR A 117 5.62 7.79 -16.42
CA THR A 117 4.58 8.81 -16.62
C THR A 117 4.84 10.03 -15.76
N TYR A 118 4.25 11.16 -16.13
CA TYR A 118 4.47 12.44 -15.46
C TYR A 118 3.44 12.66 -14.36
N ILE A 119 3.91 13.16 -13.21
CA ILE A 119 3.09 13.61 -12.07
C ILE A 119 3.60 14.97 -11.61
N LYS A 120 2.69 15.91 -11.40
CA LYS A 120 3.04 17.25 -10.89
C LYS A 120 3.07 17.24 -9.37
N VAL A 121 4.21 17.62 -8.78
CA VAL A 121 4.42 17.70 -7.33
C VAL A 121 4.87 19.11 -6.99
N ASN A 122 4.12 19.82 -6.16
CA ASN A 122 4.41 21.22 -5.81
C ASN A 122 4.72 22.11 -7.02
N GLY A 123 3.90 21.97 -8.07
CA GLY A 123 4.08 22.74 -9.31
C GLY A 123 5.14 22.21 -10.26
N ARG A 124 6.02 21.28 -9.87
CA ARG A 124 7.11 20.72 -10.69
C ARG A 124 6.75 19.36 -11.24
N TRP A 125 7.17 19.08 -12.47
CA TRP A 125 7.00 17.77 -13.08
C TRP A 125 8.00 16.78 -12.51
N CYS A 126 7.48 15.63 -12.07
CA CYS A 126 8.25 14.48 -11.62
C CYS A 126 7.92 13.27 -12.48
N TYR A 127 8.80 12.30 -12.52
CA TYR A 127 8.72 11.10 -13.34
C TYR A 127 8.40 9.89 -12.47
N LEU A 128 7.26 9.26 -12.74
CA LEU A 128 6.85 8.04 -12.05
C LEU A 128 7.23 6.84 -12.93
N TYR A 129 8.37 6.23 -12.63
CA TYR A 129 8.80 4.98 -13.22
C TYR A 129 7.91 3.85 -12.73
N ARG A 130 7.46 3.02 -13.64
CA ARG A 130 6.59 1.88 -13.34
C ARG A 130 6.98 0.69 -14.19
N ALA A 131 6.83 -0.51 -13.62
CA ALA A 131 6.97 -1.74 -14.35
C ALA A 131 5.85 -2.71 -14.01
N ILE A 132 5.36 -3.42 -15.02
CA ILE A 132 4.43 -4.53 -14.90
C ILE A 132 4.99 -5.75 -15.64
N ASP A 133 4.59 -6.94 -15.23
CA ASP A 133 4.92 -8.15 -15.97
C ASP A 133 3.92 -8.43 -17.11
N ARG A 134 4.15 -9.52 -17.85
CA ARG A 134 3.27 -9.95 -18.95
C ARG A 134 1.83 -10.22 -18.50
N SER A 135 1.57 -10.55 -17.25
CA SER A 135 0.22 -10.74 -16.72
C SER A 135 -0.46 -9.45 -16.26
N GLY A 136 0.27 -8.32 -16.27
CA GLY A 136 -0.14 -7.03 -15.71
C GLY A 136 0.11 -6.94 -14.20
N ALA A 137 0.92 -7.85 -13.62
CA ALA A 137 1.32 -7.78 -12.23
C ALA A 137 2.32 -6.63 -12.02
N LEU A 138 2.15 -5.86 -10.96
CA LEU A 138 3.08 -4.80 -10.59
C LEU A 138 4.45 -5.39 -10.27
N VAL A 139 5.47 -4.95 -10.96
CA VAL A 139 6.88 -5.22 -10.64
C VAL A 139 7.37 -4.24 -9.60
N ASP A 140 7.38 -2.95 -9.92
CA ASP A 140 7.68 -1.87 -8.96
C ASP A 140 7.20 -0.51 -9.47
N VAL A 141 7.22 0.47 -8.57
CA VAL A 141 6.92 1.88 -8.82
C VAL A 141 7.86 2.78 -8.04
N ARG A 142 8.43 3.78 -8.71
CA ARG A 142 9.34 4.75 -8.11
C ARG A 142 9.14 6.14 -8.69
N LEU A 143 8.95 7.12 -7.82
CA LEU A 143 8.92 8.53 -8.19
C LEU A 143 10.35 9.10 -8.20
N SER A 144 10.66 9.90 -9.22
CA SER A 144 11.94 10.64 -9.34
C SER A 144 11.67 12.06 -9.79
N GLU A 145 12.49 12.99 -9.35
CA GLU A 145 12.46 14.39 -9.82
C GLU A 145 13.13 14.53 -11.19
N LYS A 146 13.99 13.59 -11.55
CA LYS A 146 14.75 13.60 -12.81
C LYS A 146 14.44 12.37 -13.65
N ARG A 147 14.52 12.55 -14.99
CA ARG A 147 14.49 11.48 -15.99
C ARG A 147 15.90 11.26 -16.53
N ASP A 148 16.74 10.60 -15.74
CA ASP A 148 18.15 10.40 -16.05
C ASP A 148 18.60 8.96 -15.78
N MET A 149 19.85 8.69 -16.09
CA MET A 149 20.50 7.39 -15.88
C MET A 149 20.48 6.97 -14.41
N ALA A 150 20.65 7.90 -13.47
CA ALA A 150 20.67 7.60 -12.04
C ALA A 150 19.27 7.17 -11.56
N ALA A 151 18.22 7.84 -12.02
CA ALA A 151 16.83 7.48 -11.75
C ALA A 151 16.48 6.10 -12.31
N ALA A 152 16.86 5.80 -13.56
CA ALA A 152 16.61 4.50 -14.18
C ALA A 152 17.35 3.37 -13.44
N LYS A 153 18.61 3.56 -13.06
CA LYS A 153 19.36 2.60 -12.24
C LYS A 153 18.70 2.37 -10.88
N ALA A 154 18.35 3.44 -10.18
CA ALA A 154 17.69 3.34 -8.88
C ALA A 154 16.34 2.63 -8.97
N PHE A 155 15.61 2.79 -10.09
CA PHE A 155 14.37 2.07 -10.33
C PHE A 155 14.61 0.57 -10.53
N PHE A 156 15.52 0.15 -11.40
CA PHE A 156 15.80 -1.27 -11.65
C PHE A 156 16.38 -1.98 -10.42
N ARG A 157 17.25 -1.32 -9.66
CA ARG A 157 17.75 -1.83 -8.38
C ARG A 157 16.59 -2.09 -7.40
N SER A 158 15.68 -1.13 -7.27
CA SER A 158 14.49 -1.27 -6.43
C SER A 158 13.59 -2.43 -6.92
N ALA A 159 13.33 -2.51 -8.22
CA ALA A 159 12.51 -3.55 -8.82
C ALA A 159 13.06 -4.96 -8.57
N LYS A 160 14.38 -5.14 -8.72
CA LYS A 160 15.08 -6.40 -8.41
C LYS A 160 14.97 -6.75 -6.92
N ALA A 161 15.22 -5.78 -6.03
CA ALA A 161 15.15 -5.99 -4.58
C ALA A 161 13.73 -6.34 -4.11
N VAL A 162 12.71 -5.64 -4.62
CA VAL A 162 11.30 -5.85 -4.23
C VAL A 162 10.74 -7.18 -4.72
N THR A 163 11.12 -7.59 -5.94
CA THR A 163 10.60 -8.84 -6.53
C THR A 163 11.40 -10.07 -6.16
N GLY A 164 12.69 -9.91 -5.85
CA GLY A 164 13.66 -11.01 -5.71
C GLY A 164 13.95 -11.73 -7.04
N ILE A 165 13.59 -11.11 -8.19
CA ILE A 165 13.66 -11.76 -9.50
C ILE A 165 14.51 -10.92 -10.45
N THR A 166 15.45 -11.55 -11.15
CA THR A 166 16.07 -10.98 -12.35
C THR A 166 15.22 -11.38 -13.56
N PRO A 167 14.71 -10.42 -14.36
CA PRO A 167 13.88 -10.73 -15.51
C PRO A 167 14.71 -11.34 -16.64
N ALA A 168 14.10 -12.20 -17.45
CA ALA A 168 14.71 -12.68 -18.68
C ALA A 168 14.62 -11.64 -19.82
N ARG A 169 13.62 -10.75 -19.72
CA ARG A 169 13.36 -9.71 -20.74
C ARG A 169 12.79 -8.44 -20.12
N VAL A 170 13.28 -7.30 -20.60
CA VAL A 170 12.74 -5.97 -20.30
C VAL A 170 12.35 -5.30 -21.60
N THR A 171 11.12 -4.78 -21.69
CA THR A 171 10.63 -3.97 -22.81
C THR A 171 10.45 -2.54 -22.31
N THR A 172 11.03 -1.57 -23.03
CA THR A 172 10.93 -0.13 -22.72
C THR A 172 10.59 0.64 -24.00
N ASP A 173 10.38 1.96 -23.84
CA ASP A 173 10.53 2.90 -24.96
C ASP A 173 11.98 3.06 -25.39
N SER A 174 12.26 3.94 -26.35
CA SER A 174 13.59 4.16 -26.92
C SER A 174 14.48 5.10 -26.11
N HIS A 175 14.16 5.37 -24.83
CA HIS A 175 14.95 6.32 -24.04
C HIS A 175 16.35 5.78 -23.69
N ASP A 176 17.39 6.57 -23.94
CA ASP A 176 18.81 6.19 -23.87
C ASP A 176 19.30 5.74 -22.49
N SER A 177 18.62 6.12 -21.41
CA SER A 177 18.99 5.72 -20.05
C SER A 177 18.76 4.23 -19.76
N TYR A 178 17.84 3.56 -20.48
CA TYR A 178 17.45 2.20 -20.16
C TYR A 178 18.49 1.13 -20.49
N PRO A 179 19.13 1.12 -21.68
CA PRO A 179 20.04 0.02 -22.04
C PRO A 179 21.18 -0.16 -21.04
N ARG A 180 21.81 0.94 -20.62
CA ARG A 180 22.92 0.92 -19.66
C ARG A 180 22.42 0.60 -18.24
N ALA A 181 21.28 1.15 -17.82
CA ALA A 181 20.70 0.88 -16.49
C ALA A 181 20.32 -0.60 -16.33
N ILE A 182 19.73 -1.21 -17.35
CA ILE A 182 19.38 -2.64 -17.38
C ILE A 182 20.63 -3.51 -17.22
N ARG A 183 21.65 -3.29 -18.04
CA ARG A 183 22.90 -4.06 -17.96
C ARG A 183 23.59 -3.93 -16.61
N THR A 184 23.57 -2.73 -16.01
CA THR A 184 24.28 -2.47 -14.75
C THR A 184 23.55 -3.06 -13.54
N GLU A 185 22.22 -2.94 -13.47
CA GLU A 185 21.45 -3.22 -12.24
C GLU A 185 20.76 -4.58 -12.25
N LEU A 186 20.43 -5.10 -13.43
CA LEU A 186 19.77 -6.40 -13.53
C LEU A 186 20.75 -7.52 -13.85
N ASP A 187 21.23 -7.56 -15.06
CA ASP A 187 22.24 -8.51 -15.54
C ASP A 187 22.54 -8.23 -17.02
N ALA A 188 23.78 -8.54 -17.48
CA ALA A 188 24.17 -8.43 -18.89
C ALA A 188 23.40 -9.38 -19.82
N GLY A 189 22.93 -10.53 -19.29
CA GLY A 189 22.15 -11.52 -20.04
C GLY A 189 20.67 -11.16 -20.22
N VAL A 190 20.18 -10.09 -19.61
CA VAL A 190 18.79 -9.65 -19.75
C VAL A 190 18.53 -9.13 -21.16
N LYS A 191 17.59 -9.74 -21.88
CA LYS A 191 17.22 -9.29 -23.22
C LYS A 191 16.46 -7.97 -23.14
N HIS A 192 17.09 -6.87 -23.54
CA HIS A 192 16.43 -5.59 -23.71
C HIS A 192 15.74 -5.52 -25.07
N ARG A 193 14.50 -5.07 -25.08
CA ARG A 193 13.71 -4.88 -26.29
C ARG A 193 13.07 -3.49 -26.26
N THR A 194 13.30 -2.76 -27.32
CA THR A 194 12.70 -1.45 -27.56
C THR A 194 11.54 -1.64 -28.54
N ASN A 195 10.32 -1.35 -28.11
CA ASN A 195 9.16 -1.45 -28.98
C ASN A 195 8.03 -0.56 -28.46
N GLN A 196 7.68 0.46 -29.22
CA GLN A 196 6.66 1.44 -28.90
C GLN A 196 5.26 0.79 -28.77
N TYR A 197 4.90 -0.15 -29.64
CA TYR A 197 3.59 -0.79 -29.64
C TYR A 197 3.36 -1.79 -28.50
N LEU A 198 4.41 -2.38 -27.97
CA LEU A 198 4.32 -3.37 -26.90
C LEU A 198 4.17 -2.74 -25.52
N ASN A 199 4.37 -1.42 -25.40
CA ASN A 199 4.18 -0.67 -24.17
C ASN A 199 2.72 -0.26 -23.91
N ASN A 200 1.81 -0.46 -24.86
CA ASN A 200 0.38 -0.11 -24.70
C ASN A 200 -0.24 -0.66 -23.39
N ARG A 201 0.27 -1.78 -22.87
CA ARG A 201 -0.23 -2.35 -21.60
C ARG A 201 0.11 -1.47 -20.40
N ILE A 202 1.34 -0.98 -20.31
CA ILE A 202 1.75 -0.13 -19.20
C ILE A 202 1.17 1.28 -19.36
N GLU A 203 1.01 1.77 -20.58
CA GLU A 203 0.32 3.02 -20.86
C GLU A 203 -1.13 3.00 -20.38
N GLN A 204 -1.85 1.91 -20.66
CA GLN A 204 -3.20 1.71 -20.12
C GLN A 204 -3.20 1.64 -18.60
N ASP A 205 -2.17 1.04 -18.02
CA ASP A 205 -2.01 0.94 -16.57
C ASP A 205 -1.74 2.31 -15.92
N HIS A 206 -1.07 3.24 -16.62
CA HIS A 206 -0.89 4.63 -16.19
C HIS A 206 -2.21 5.38 -15.98
N ARG A 207 -3.28 5.03 -16.70
CA ARG A 207 -4.63 5.64 -16.52
C ARG A 207 -5.13 5.46 -15.08
N GLY A 208 -4.74 4.39 -14.40
CA GLY A 208 -5.11 4.13 -13.01
C GLY A 208 -4.63 5.24 -12.08
N ILE A 209 -3.34 5.58 -12.11
CA ILE A 209 -2.77 6.63 -11.25
C ILE A 209 -3.17 8.03 -11.73
N LYS A 210 -3.19 8.27 -13.05
CA LYS A 210 -3.63 9.56 -13.62
C LYS A 210 -5.07 9.90 -13.22
N GLY A 211 -5.97 8.92 -13.25
CA GLY A 211 -7.36 9.10 -12.81
C GLY A 211 -7.51 9.39 -11.31
N ARG A 212 -6.48 9.11 -10.50
CA ARG A 212 -6.44 9.44 -9.06
C ARG A 212 -5.86 10.82 -8.80
N TYR A 213 -4.82 11.15 -9.51
CA TYR A 213 -4.07 12.39 -9.35
C TYR A 213 -4.92 13.66 -9.60
N GLY A 214 -5.78 13.67 -10.64
CA GLY A 214 -6.62 14.81 -10.97
C GLY A 214 -7.54 15.25 -9.81
N PRO A 215 -8.44 14.39 -9.30
CA PRO A 215 -9.35 14.72 -8.19
C PRO A 215 -8.65 15.15 -6.91
N MET A 216 -7.41 14.70 -6.70
CA MET A 216 -6.61 15.07 -5.51
C MET A 216 -5.99 16.49 -5.58
N ARG A 217 -6.15 17.20 -6.68
CA ARG A 217 -5.52 18.51 -6.95
C ARG A 217 -3.98 18.49 -6.79
N GLY A 218 -3.37 17.36 -7.16
CA GLY A 218 -1.93 17.14 -7.12
C GLY A 218 -1.34 16.87 -5.74
N PHE A 219 -0.02 16.81 -5.69
CA PHE A 219 0.76 16.56 -4.48
C PHE A 219 1.54 17.81 -4.06
N LYS A 220 1.70 18.01 -2.74
CA LYS A 220 2.42 19.14 -2.16
C LYS A 220 3.88 18.84 -1.82
N SER A 221 4.25 17.56 -1.64
CA SER A 221 5.64 17.13 -1.38
C SER A 221 5.98 15.86 -2.12
N HIS A 222 7.26 15.71 -2.49
CA HIS A 222 7.78 14.52 -3.17
C HIS A 222 7.60 13.25 -2.32
N GLU A 223 7.82 13.36 -1.03
CA GLU A 223 7.68 12.24 -0.09
C GLU A 223 6.24 11.71 -0.05
N SER A 224 5.24 12.60 0.12
CA SER A 224 3.84 12.21 0.14
C SER A 224 3.39 11.63 -1.21
N ALA A 225 3.85 12.19 -2.33
CA ALA A 225 3.58 11.69 -3.66
C ALA A 225 4.16 10.28 -3.87
N SER A 226 5.42 10.08 -3.51
CA SER A 226 6.11 8.80 -3.62
C SER A 226 5.43 7.72 -2.78
N ARG A 227 5.09 8.04 -1.54
CA ARG A 227 4.39 7.15 -0.61
C ARG A 227 3.01 6.77 -1.13
N PHE A 228 2.21 7.76 -1.55
CA PHE A 228 0.89 7.52 -2.10
C PHE A 228 0.94 6.65 -3.36
N CYS A 229 1.78 6.98 -4.35
CA CYS A 229 1.87 6.23 -5.60
C CYS A 229 2.26 4.77 -5.36
N ARG A 230 3.24 4.52 -4.47
CA ARG A 230 3.62 3.16 -4.09
C ARG A 230 2.46 2.41 -3.45
N CYS A 231 1.82 3.00 -2.46
CA CYS A 231 0.74 2.35 -1.74
C CYS A 231 -0.48 2.09 -2.62
N PHE A 232 -0.84 3.05 -3.48
CA PHE A 232 -1.90 2.91 -4.46
C PHE A 232 -1.65 1.76 -5.42
N ASP A 233 -0.46 1.68 -6.01
CA ASP A 233 -0.14 0.64 -6.98
C ASP A 233 -0.06 -0.74 -6.33
N GLU A 234 0.52 -0.87 -5.12
CA GLU A 234 0.53 -2.14 -4.38
C GLU A 234 -0.89 -2.61 -4.02
N LEU A 235 -1.74 -1.71 -3.54
CA LEU A 235 -3.13 -2.03 -3.22
C LEU A 235 -3.93 -2.40 -4.47
N ARG A 236 -3.79 -1.63 -5.55
CA ARG A 236 -4.42 -1.91 -6.83
C ARG A 236 -4.00 -3.28 -7.38
N ASN A 237 -2.69 -3.57 -7.30
CA ASN A 237 -2.11 -4.85 -7.66
C ASN A 237 -2.70 -6.02 -6.85
N HIS A 238 -2.90 -5.85 -5.57
CA HIS A 238 -3.50 -6.84 -4.68
C HIS A 238 -4.98 -7.11 -5.03
N LEU A 239 -5.74 -6.06 -5.30
CA LEU A 239 -7.16 -6.14 -5.59
C LEU A 239 -7.48 -6.60 -7.03
N GLN A 240 -6.50 -6.61 -7.92
CA GLN A 240 -6.71 -6.96 -9.33
C GLN A 240 -6.89 -8.46 -9.53
N ALA A 241 -7.99 -8.85 -10.19
CA ALA A 241 -8.22 -10.23 -10.60
C ALA A 241 -7.40 -10.56 -11.86
N ARG A 242 -6.34 -11.38 -11.73
CA ARG A 242 -5.39 -11.65 -12.82
C ARG A 242 -5.57 -13.00 -13.49
N SER A 243 -6.02 -14.02 -12.78
CA SER A 243 -6.27 -15.35 -13.35
C SER A 243 -7.68 -15.46 -13.92
N ARG A 244 -7.89 -16.33 -14.92
CA ARG A 244 -9.23 -16.68 -15.40
C ARG A 244 -10.12 -17.12 -14.24
N ARG A 245 -9.60 -17.99 -13.37
CA ARG A 245 -10.30 -18.47 -12.17
C ARG A 245 -10.77 -17.32 -11.26
N SER A 246 -9.94 -16.32 -11.06
CA SER A 246 -10.31 -15.17 -10.20
C SER A 246 -11.20 -14.14 -10.90
N ARG A 247 -11.22 -14.09 -12.24
CA ARG A 247 -12.18 -13.30 -13.02
C ARG A 247 -13.58 -13.90 -13.02
N ASN A 248 -13.65 -15.23 -13.00
CA ASN A 248 -14.92 -15.98 -13.03
C ASN A 248 -15.54 -16.15 -11.63
N LEU A 249 -14.90 -15.66 -10.59
CA LEU A 249 -15.50 -15.62 -9.26
C LEU A 249 -16.74 -14.72 -9.24
N PRO A 250 -17.82 -15.12 -8.55
CA PRO A 250 -18.99 -14.27 -8.33
C PRO A 250 -18.60 -12.92 -7.74
N THR A 251 -19.41 -11.90 -7.98
CA THR A 251 -19.12 -10.51 -7.57
C THR A 251 -18.95 -10.40 -6.04
N ASN A 252 -19.72 -11.14 -5.26
CA ASN A 252 -19.58 -11.21 -3.81
C ASN A 252 -18.20 -11.77 -3.39
N ALA A 253 -17.77 -12.90 -3.96
CA ALA A 253 -16.46 -13.49 -3.68
C ALA A 253 -15.30 -12.58 -4.10
N ARG A 254 -15.47 -11.79 -5.17
CA ARG A 254 -14.49 -10.74 -5.54
C ARG A 254 -14.49 -9.60 -4.53
N ARG A 255 -15.65 -9.22 -3.97
CA ARG A 255 -15.76 -8.17 -2.94
C ARG A 255 -15.06 -8.55 -1.64
N HIS A 256 -15.06 -9.82 -1.25
CA HIS A 256 -14.33 -10.27 -0.05
C HIS A 256 -12.81 -10.01 -0.10
N ARG A 257 -12.20 -9.85 -1.27
CA ARG A 257 -10.80 -9.42 -1.38
C ARG A 257 -10.55 -8.00 -0.84
N PHE A 258 -11.59 -7.18 -0.70
CA PHE A 258 -11.45 -5.84 -0.13
C PHE A 258 -11.19 -5.86 1.39
N SER A 259 -11.58 -6.93 2.08
CA SER A 259 -11.27 -7.13 3.50
C SER A 259 -9.88 -7.73 3.74
N ASP A 260 -9.31 -8.40 2.73
CA ASP A 260 -8.09 -9.18 2.80
C ASP A 260 -6.76 -8.41 3.03
N PRO A 261 -6.59 -7.13 2.59
CA PRO A 261 -5.37 -6.36 2.89
C PRO A 261 -5.08 -6.21 4.38
N TRP A 262 -6.13 -6.30 5.19
CA TRP A 262 -6.11 -6.13 6.64
C TRP A 262 -6.26 -7.46 7.41
N ASP A 263 -6.44 -8.59 6.70
CA ASP A 263 -6.65 -9.89 7.29
C ASP A 263 -5.39 -10.44 7.96
N ARG A 264 -5.59 -11.06 9.12
CA ARG A 264 -4.60 -11.50 10.10
C ARG A 264 -3.81 -12.76 9.73
N ARG A 265 -4.04 -13.36 8.57
CA ARG A 265 -3.36 -14.60 8.14
C ARG A 265 -1.97 -14.38 7.55
N ALA A 266 -1.25 -13.32 7.97
CA ALA A 266 0.19 -13.24 7.76
C ALA A 266 0.88 -14.25 8.70
N PRO A 267 1.92 -14.98 8.26
CA PRO A 267 2.64 -15.90 9.13
C PRO A 267 3.17 -15.14 10.33
N ARG A 268 2.97 -15.72 11.53
CA ARG A 268 3.46 -15.22 12.80
C ARG A 268 4.99 -15.37 12.84
N SER A 269 5.68 -14.40 12.29
CA SER A 269 7.11 -14.22 12.56
C SER A 269 7.35 -12.76 12.93
N GLY A 270 7.52 -12.54 14.23
CA GLY A 270 8.15 -11.37 14.85
C GLY A 270 7.46 -10.01 14.61
N SER A 271 6.94 -9.44 15.69
CA SER A 271 6.32 -8.12 15.86
C SER A 271 4.83 -8.04 15.49
N GLY A 272 4.00 -8.11 16.55
CA GLY A 272 2.55 -7.99 16.48
C GLY A 272 2.09 -6.64 15.99
N LEU A 273 1.51 -6.63 14.79
CA LEU A 273 0.88 -5.46 14.21
C LEU A 273 -0.54 -5.82 13.81
N ILE A 274 -1.48 -5.13 14.46
CA ILE A 274 -2.92 -5.14 14.21
C ILE A 274 -3.60 -6.48 14.55
N THR A 275 -3.69 -6.79 15.83
CA THR A 275 -4.69 -7.72 16.37
C THR A 275 -5.86 -6.93 16.93
N GLY A 276 -6.70 -6.41 16.10
CA GLY A 276 -8.04 -5.96 16.47
C GLY A 276 -9.06 -7.04 16.09
N SER A 277 -10.02 -7.36 16.92
CA SER A 277 -11.09 -8.35 16.73
C SER A 277 -11.74 -8.22 15.35
N ALA A 278 -12.12 -9.35 14.76
CA ALA A 278 -12.99 -9.34 13.60
C ALA A 278 -14.23 -8.50 13.97
N VAL A 279 -14.32 -7.30 13.41
CA VAL A 279 -15.55 -6.56 13.42
C VAL A 279 -16.45 -7.33 12.46
N SER A 280 -17.41 -8.04 12.99
CA SER A 280 -18.62 -8.41 12.26
C SER A 280 -19.13 -7.11 11.64
N LEU A 281 -19.21 -7.08 10.33
CA LEU A 281 -19.86 -6.00 9.60
C LEU A 281 -21.37 -6.23 9.66
N ASP A 282 -21.90 -6.50 10.82
CA ASP A 282 -23.34 -6.39 11.05
C ASP A 282 -23.68 -4.89 10.94
N PRO A 283 -24.63 -4.54 10.09
CA PRO A 283 -25.05 -3.15 9.97
C PRO A 283 -25.52 -2.67 11.36
N PRO A 284 -25.12 -1.46 11.78
CA PRO A 284 -25.60 -0.91 13.03
C PRO A 284 -27.12 -0.91 12.97
N GLN A 285 -27.76 -1.55 13.95
CA GLN A 285 -29.21 -1.45 14.16
C GLN A 285 -29.52 0.02 14.46
N TRP A 286 -30.03 0.71 13.47
CA TRP A 286 -30.60 2.04 13.64
C TRP A 286 -31.82 1.89 14.57
N ARG A 287 -31.65 2.25 15.83
CA ARG A 287 -32.80 2.53 16.67
C ARG A 287 -33.29 3.92 16.29
N ASP A 288 -34.51 3.94 15.77
CA ASP A 288 -35.27 5.16 15.59
C ASP A 288 -35.38 5.88 16.95
N ARG A 289 -34.94 7.13 16.97
CA ARG A 289 -35.35 8.15 17.92
C ARG A 289 -35.67 9.42 17.16
#